data_1d1b6d785c206ae9c44864acd610331c
#
_entry.id   1d1b6d785c206ae9c44864acd610331c
#
_cell.length_a   1.000
_cell.length_b   1.000
_cell.length_c   1.000
_cell.angle_alpha   90.00
_cell.angle_beta   90.00
_cell.angle_gamma   90.00
#
_symmetry.space_group_name_H-M   'P 1'
#
loop_
_entity.id
_entity.type
_entity.pdbx_description
1 polymer ?
#
loop_
_entity_poly.entity_id
_entity_poly.type
_entity_poly.pdbx_seq_one_letter_code
_entity_poly.pdbx_strand_id
1 'polypeptide(L)'
;MTLSPLQLAAIVSAGVPGIYPVATAAAPEESAEYDTAIITDSADRNWRVRAPRNHDASMRLEAEHQVLRSFTHGLRARLPFTVPTIAGTVPYNGMSVFVYTYVPGTHRDLDELARISRANNSTLATDLGRLIATLHVMPEDIMIESDLPVYSSQNLRRRKLSELDRAASTRKVPAELVAHWRAFLEPGPIWDFRTRVVHGKLGTETISIHNGTVAEVSGWSEVHVGDPAQDLSWLFACSDTAFTDEVVRVYSSQMPQMPDQHLVERAEFYAEFALAQWLTHAVEYGDAQMIAHGEQMLQAVCENLRDSGDMLGQNQPLPERAEGLE
;
A
#
# COMPACT_ATOMS: atom_id res chain seq x y z
N MET A 1 19.61 -7.94 15.37
CA MET A 1 19.66 -7.58 16.80
C MET A 1 18.59 -6.51 16.98
N THR A 2 17.60 -6.74 17.83
CA THR A 2 16.46 -5.83 18.01
C THR A 2 16.83 -4.71 18.96
N LEU A 3 16.57 -3.46 18.59
CA LEU A 3 16.80 -2.28 19.41
C LEU A 3 15.61 -2.02 20.36
N SER A 4 15.89 -1.86 21.64
CA SER A 4 14.88 -1.46 22.61
C SER A 4 14.53 0.03 22.49
N PRO A 5 13.35 0.47 23.00
CA PRO A 5 12.99 1.89 23.05
C PRO A 5 14.05 2.80 23.69
N LEU A 6 14.71 2.32 24.75
CA LEU A 6 15.79 3.07 25.41
C LEU A 6 17.03 3.22 24.52
N GLN A 7 17.39 2.18 23.75
CA GLN A 7 18.50 2.27 22.80
C GLN A 7 18.19 3.23 21.66
N LEU A 8 16.96 3.21 21.14
CA LEU A 8 16.50 4.18 20.14
C LEU A 8 16.55 5.62 20.69
N ALA A 9 16.12 5.84 21.93
CA ALA A 9 16.22 7.16 22.58
C ALA A 9 17.68 7.62 22.73
N ALA A 10 18.60 6.73 23.08
CA ALA A 10 20.02 7.05 23.18
C ALA A 10 20.62 7.45 21.82
N ILE A 11 20.27 6.73 20.73
CA ILE A 11 20.68 7.04 19.36
C ILE A 11 20.18 8.44 18.96
N VAL A 12 18.90 8.74 19.22
CA VAL A 12 18.28 10.04 18.90
C VAL A 12 18.94 11.17 19.70
N SER A 13 19.16 10.97 21.00
CA SER A 13 19.82 11.95 21.87
C SER A 13 21.24 12.31 21.40
N ALA A 14 21.95 11.32 20.86
CA ALA A 14 23.32 11.50 20.39
C ALA A 14 23.39 12.16 18.98
N GLY A 15 22.36 11.95 18.14
CA GLY A 15 22.44 12.28 16.72
C GLY A 15 21.48 13.35 16.21
N VAL A 16 20.41 13.72 16.95
CA VAL A 16 19.44 14.72 16.51
C VAL A 16 19.45 15.94 17.44
N PRO A 17 20.03 17.06 17.01
CA PRO A 17 20.07 18.28 17.82
C PRO A 17 18.67 18.77 18.20
N GLY A 18 18.48 19.19 19.45
CA GLY A 18 17.21 19.75 19.93
C GLY A 18 16.15 18.74 20.35
N ILE A 19 16.46 17.44 20.32
CA ILE A 19 15.63 16.38 20.89
C ILE A 19 16.35 15.79 22.10
N TYR A 20 15.79 15.98 23.28
CA TYR A 20 16.33 15.51 24.55
C TYR A 20 15.34 14.52 25.20
N PRO A 21 15.46 13.22 24.95
CA PRO A 21 14.53 12.21 25.45
C PRO A 21 14.43 12.19 26.97
N VAL A 22 13.21 12.21 27.50
CA VAL A 22 12.90 12.06 28.93
C VAL A 22 12.05 10.84 29.22
N ALA A 23 11.28 10.35 28.23
CA ALA A 23 10.50 9.12 28.32
C ALA A 23 10.49 8.37 26.99
N THR A 24 10.23 7.05 27.06
CA THR A 24 10.09 6.19 25.88
C THR A 24 8.93 5.22 26.09
N ALA A 25 8.23 4.89 24.99
CA ALA A 25 7.23 3.84 24.93
C ALA A 25 7.47 2.96 23.70
N ALA A 26 7.01 1.72 23.75
CA ALA A 26 6.90 0.91 22.54
C ALA A 26 5.89 1.58 21.57
N ALA A 27 6.13 1.46 20.29
CA ALA A 27 5.14 1.88 19.32
C ALA A 27 3.92 0.95 19.41
N PRO A 28 2.71 1.47 19.13
CA PRO A 28 1.50 0.65 19.14
C PRO A 28 1.50 -0.41 18.03
N GLU A 29 2.30 -0.19 16.97
CA GLU A 29 2.41 -1.12 15.84
C GLU A 29 3.68 -1.98 15.96
N GLU A 30 3.52 -3.29 15.86
CA GLU A 30 4.65 -4.20 15.69
C GLU A 30 5.05 -4.29 14.22
N SER A 31 6.35 -4.31 13.96
CA SER A 31 6.89 -4.48 12.61
C SER A 31 8.00 -5.53 12.60
N ALA A 32 7.97 -6.41 11.61
CA ALA A 32 9.08 -7.33 11.37
C ALA A 32 10.30 -6.62 10.76
N GLU A 33 10.11 -5.47 10.13
CA GLU A 33 11.12 -4.75 9.37
C GLU A 33 11.82 -3.64 10.16
N TYR A 34 11.14 -3.08 11.17
CA TYR A 34 11.63 -1.92 11.92
C TYR A 34 11.56 -2.13 13.41
N ASP A 35 12.58 -1.66 14.12
CA ASP A 35 12.47 -1.37 15.54
C ASP A 35 11.88 0.03 15.68
N THR A 36 10.73 0.15 16.33
CA THR A 36 10.00 1.41 16.44
C THR A 36 9.77 1.77 17.90
N ALA A 37 9.93 3.05 18.23
CA ALA A 37 9.61 3.59 19.55
C ALA A 37 8.96 4.98 19.43
N ILE A 38 8.17 5.32 20.43
CA ILE A 38 7.73 6.69 20.69
C ILE A 38 8.60 7.28 21.77
N ILE A 39 9.15 8.45 21.50
CA ILE A 39 10.02 9.18 22.43
C ILE A 39 9.35 10.49 22.81
N THR A 40 9.25 10.77 24.11
CA THR A 40 8.86 12.10 24.60
C THR A 40 10.12 12.87 24.98
N ASP A 41 10.26 14.10 24.50
CA ASP A 41 11.40 14.95 24.82
C ASP A 41 11.13 15.90 25.99
N SER A 42 12.15 16.64 26.41
CA SER A 42 12.07 17.59 27.53
C SER A 42 11.14 18.79 27.30
N ALA A 43 10.68 18.99 26.06
CA ALA A 43 9.69 19.99 25.68
C ALA A 43 8.28 19.41 25.51
N ASP A 44 8.05 18.19 26.03
CA ASP A 44 6.78 17.43 25.95
C ASP A 44 6.31 17.16 24.49
N ARG A 45 7.26 17.09 23.54
CA ARG A 45 7.00 16.73 22.16
C ARG A 45 7.20 15.23 21.97
N ASN A 46 6.35 14.61 21.17
CA ASN A 46 6.44 13.19 20.85
C ASN A 46 7.04 12.98 19.47
N TRP A 47 7.90 11.97 19.37
CA TRP A 47 8.64 11.59 18.18
C TRP A 47 8.49 10.10 17.92
N ARG A 48 8.19 9.71 16.68
CA ARG A 48 8.27 8.32 16.23
C ARG A 48 9.68 8.07 15.70
N VAL A 49 10.34 7.04 16.23
CA VAL A 49 11.69 6.65 15.78
C VAL A 49 11.60 5.29 15.13
N ARG A 50 12.17 5.16 13.93
CA ARG A 50 12.24 3.90 13.18
C ARG A 50 13.69 3.57 12.86
N ALA A 51 14.15 2.38 13.27
CA ALA A 51 15.44 1.81 12.90
C ALA A 51 15.18 0.57 12.02
N PRO A 52 15.76 0.50 10.81
CA PRO A 52 15.58 -0.66 9.95
C PRO A 52 16.35 -1.87 10.48
N ARG A 53 15.75 -3.08 10.38
CA ARG A 53 16.37 -4.34 10.82
C ARG A 53 17.25 -4.99 9.74
N ASN A 54 17.05 -4.59 8.48
CA ASN A 54 17.79 -5.10 7.32
C ASN A 54 17.97 -4.01 6.26
N HIS A 55 18.73 -4.34 5.22
CA HIS A 55 19.06 -3.41 4.15
C HIS A 55 17.85 -2.99 3.32
N ASP A 56 16.93 -3.91 3.04
CA ASP A 56 15.71 -3.63 2.26
C ASP A 56 14.79 -2.65 3.00
N ALA A 57 14.64 -2.82 4.32
CA ALA A 57 13.93 -1.89 5.17
C ALA A 57 14.61 -0.50 5.21
N SER A 58 15.96 -0.46 5.20
CA SER A 58 16.71 0.81 5.11
C SER A 58 16.44 1.53 3.80
N MET A 59 16.48 0.81 2.69
CA MET A 59 16.20 1.38 1.36
C MET A 59 14.77 1.94 1.29
N ARG A 60 13.78 1.27 1.89
CA ARG A 60 12.39 1.77 1.93
C ARG A 60 12.26 3.06 2.76
N LEU A 61 12.93 3.16 3.92
CA LEU A 61 12.92 4.41 4.71
C LEU A 61 13.63 5.56 3.98
N GLU A 62 14.68 5.27 3.24
CA GLU A 62 15.40 6.28 2.44
C GLU A 62 14.55 6.75 1.25
N ALA A 63 13.86 5.83 0.57
CA ALA A 63 12.90 6.17 -0.49
C ALA A 63 11.73 7.01 0.08
N GLU A 64 11.15 6.60 1.22
CA GLU A 64 10.12 7.39 1.91
C GLU A 64 10.63 8.79 2.26
N HIS A 65 11.86 8.90 2.75
CA HIS A 65 12.48 10.20 3.06
C HIS A 65 12.55 11.09 1.82
N GLN A 66 12.98 10.54 0.68
CA GLN A 66 13.05 11.29 -0.57
C GLN A 66 11.68 11.82 -0.99
N VAL A 67 10.65 10.98 -0.94
CA VAL A 67 9.27 11.37 -1.23
C VAL A 67 8.77 12.44 -0.27
N LEU A 68 8.95 12.25 1.05
CA LEU A 68 8.47 13.19 2.07
C LEU A 68 9.10 14.58 1.96
N ARG A 69 10.31 14.70 1.41
CA ARG A 69 10.96 15.98 1.13
C ARG A 69 10.31 16.75 -0.01
N SER A 70 9.67 16.07 -0.97
CA SER A 70 8.93 16.71 -2.06
C SER A 70 7.60 17.32 -1.62
N PHE A 71 7.07 16.90 -0.46
CA PHE A 71 5.85 17.45 0.11
C PHE A 71 6.08 18.83 0.70
N THR A 72 5.92 19.85 -0.12
CA THR A 72 6.04 21.25 0.32
C THR A 72 5.03 21.60 1.41
N HIS A 73 5.28 22.65 2.18
CA HIS A 73 4.33 23.13 3.20
C HIS A 73 2.95 23.44 2.60
N GLY A 74 2.91 24.06 1.41
CA GLY A 74 1.66 24.36 0.71
C GLY A 74 0.89 23.10 0.26
N LEU A 75 1.59 22.03 -0.12
CA LEU A 75 0.96 20.74 -0.44
C LEU A 75 0.39 20.10 0.81
N ARG A 76 1.20 19.98 1.88
CA ARG A 76 0.76 19.41 3.17
C ARG A 76 -0.47 20.11 3.74
N ALA A 77 -0.56 21.42 3.63
CA ALA A 77 -1.70 22.20 4.13
C ALA A 77 -3.02 21.94 3.38
N ARG A 78 -2.97 21.33 2.19
CA ARG A 78 -4.16 20.97 1.39
C ARG A 78 -4.64 19.55 1.60
N LEU A 79 -3.84 18.71 2.27
CA LEU A 79 -4.20 17.32 2.54
C LEU A 79 -5.20 17.24 3.71
N PRO A 80 -6.25 16.42 3.62
CA PRO A 80 -7.20 16.21 4.72
C PRO A 80 -6.67 15.29 5.82
N PHE A 81 -5.39 14.94 5.79
CA PHE A 81 -4.69 14.07 6.73
C PHE A 81 -3.25 14.56 6.92
N THR A 82 -2.62 14.12 7.99
CA THR A 82 -1.21 14.42 8.24
C THR A 82 -0.30 13.47 7.43
N VAL A 83 0.78 14.02 6.90
CA VAL A 83 1.89 13.27 6.29
C VAL A 83 3.08 13.36 7.24
N PRO A 84 3.80 12.27 7.54
CA PRO A 84 4.94 12.27 8.43
C PRO A 84 5.96 13.35 8.07
N THR A 85 6.51 14.01 9.08
CA THR A 85 7.60 14.98 8.90
C THR A 85 8.84 14.44 9.57
N ILE A 86 9.95 14.36 8.82
CA ILE A 86 11.23 13.89 9.34
C ILE A 86 11.90 15.04 10.07
N ALA A 87 12.17 14.84 11.35
CA ALA A 87 12.88 15.78 12.23
C ALA A 87 14.40 15.58 12.17
N GLY A 88 14.85 14.38 11.84
CA GLY A 88 16.26 14.07 11.71
C GLY A 88 16.53 12.62 11.33
N THR A 89 17.78 12.36 10.94
CA THR A 89 18.28 11.03 10.66
C THR A 89 19.60 10.81 11.38
N VAL A 90 19.84 9.60 11.89
CA VAL A 90 21.06 9.24 12.61
C VAL A 90 21.68 8.01 11.97
N PRO A 91 22.92 8.08 11.45
CA PRO A 91 23.64 6.88 10.99
C PRO A 91 23.87 5.90 12.14
N TYR A 92 23.51 4.65 11.94
CA TYR A 92 23.70 3.59 12.91
C TYR A 92 23.93 2.24 12.23
N ASN A 93 25.04 1.58 12.54
CA ASN A 93 25.41 0.25 11.99
C ASN A 93 25.29 0.15 10.45
N GLY A 94 25.74 1.16 9.72
CA GLY A 94 25.72 1.19 8.25
C GLY A 94 24.36 1.48 7.63
N MET A 95 23.33 1.78 8.42
CA MET A 95 21.98 2.16 8.01
C MET A 95 21.60 3.48 8.68
N SER A 96 20.44 4.05 8.32
CA SER A 96 19.93 5.28 8.92
C SER A 96 18.73 5.01 9.85
N VAL A 97 18.76 5.56 11.04
CA VAL A 97 17.62 5.65 11.95
C VAL A 97 16.88 6.96 11.67
N PHE A 98 15.57 6.88 11.47
CA PHE A 98 14.73 8.03 11.12
C PHE A 98 13.88 8.47 12.30
N VAL A 99 13.80 9.79 12.51
CA VAL A 99 13.00 10.42 13.56
C VAL A 99 11.93 11.27 12.91
N TYR A 100 10.67 10.94 13.20
CA TYR A 100 9.49 11.61 12.65
C TYR A 100 8.73 12.34 13.74
N THR A 101 8.01 13.40 13.39
CA THR A 101 6.95 13.91 14.25
C THR A 101 5.93 12.81 14.52
N TYR A 102 5.49 12.69 15.75
CA TYR A 102 4.46 11.70 16.10
C TYR A 102 3.07 12.29 15.96
N VAL A 103 2.21 11.57 15.26
CA VAL A 103 0.78 11.86 15.16
C VAL A 103 0.04 10.78 15.93
N PRO A 104 -0.80 11.15 16.92
CA PRO A 104 -1.62 10.17 17.64
C PRO A 104 -2.58 9.46 16.68
N GLY A 105 -2.66 8.15 16.80
CA GLY A 105 -3.53 7.32 15.99
C GLY A 105 -3.11 5.85 16.08
N THR A 106 -3.98 4.97 15.62
CA THR A 106 -3.72 3.53 15.56
C THR A 106 -4.18 3.00 14.20
N HIS A 107 -3.51 2.01 13.69
CA HIS A 107 -3.96 1.23 12.56
C HIS A 107 -5.15 0.36 12.98
N ARG A 108 -6.08 0.15 12.07
CA ARG A 108 -7.28 -0.65 12.27
C ARG A 108 -7.38 -1.64 11.14
N ASP A 109 -7.82 -2.85 11.43
CA ASP A 109 -8.15 -3.78 10.36
C ASP A 109 -9.38 -3.30 9.56
N LEU A 110 -9.60 -3.92 8.43
CA LEU A 110 -10.62 -3.49 7.48
C LEU A 110 -12.04 -3.64 8.02
N ASP A 111 -12.33 -4.71 8.74
CA ASP A 111 -13.64 -4.94 9.38
C ASP A 111 -13.90 -3.93 10.51
N GLU A 112 -12.86 -3.54 11.23
CA GLU A 112 -12.95 -2.50 12.25
C GLU A 112 -13.21 -1.12 11.63
N LEU A 113 -12.57 -0.79 10.49
CA LEU A 113 -12.85 0.44 9.75
C LEU A 113 -14.31 0.49 9.28
N ALA A 114 -14.82 -0.61 8.71
CA ALA A 114 -16.21 -0.72 8.31
C ALA A 114 -17.16 -0.56 9.51
N ARG A 115 -16.84 -1.19 10.65
CA ARG A 115 -17.62 -1.05 11.88
C ARG A 115 -17.64 0.38 12.42
N ILE A 116 -16.49 1.07 12.42
CA ILE A 116 -16.40 2.48 12.83
C ILE A 116 -17.24 3.35 11.87
N SER A 117 -17.19 3.07 10.59
CA SER A 117 -17.96 3.82 9.56
C SER A 117 -19.48 3.72 9.77
N ARG A 118 -19.98 2.60 10.31
CA ARG A 118 -21.41 2.42 10.62
C ARG A 118 -21.90 3.17 11.88
N ALA A 119 -20.97 3.68 12.68
CA ALA A 119 -21.35 4.43 13.89
C ALA A 119 -22.11 5.71 13.54
N ASN A 120 -23.08 6.08 14.38
CA ASN A 120 -23.84 7.32 14.21
C ASN A 120 -22.88 8.52 14.10
N ASN A 121 -23.10 9.34 13.09
CA ASN A 121 -22.29 10.52 12.74
C ASN A 121 -20.82 10.20 12.34
N SER A 122 -20.49 8.97 11.98
CA SER A 122 -19.16 8.68 11.43
C SER A 122 -19.02 9.29 10.04
N THR A 123 -17.85 9.90 9.81
CA THR A 123 -17.46 10.44 8.49
C THR A 123 -16.39 9.56 7.83
N LEU A 124 -16.01 8.43 8.45
CA LEU A 124 -14.82 7.69 8.07
C LEU A 124 -14.78 7.24 6.60
N ALA A 125 -15.88 6.67 6.07
CA ALA A 125 -15.95 6.30 4.65
C ALA A 125 -15.80 7.53 3.73
N THR A 126 -16.44 8.64 4.12
CA THR A 126 -16.31 9.92 3.40
C THR A 126 -14.88 10.45 3.46
N ASP A 127 -14.22 10.36 4.61
CA ASP A 127 -12.84 10.83 4.80
C ASP A 127 -11.85 9.99 3.99
N LEU A 128 -12.04 8.67 3.93
CA LEU A 128 -11.25 7.76 3.10
C LEU A 128 -11.43 8.05 1.61
N GLY A 129 -12.64 8.21 1.13
CA GLY A 129 -12.90 8.57 -0.27
C GLY A 129 -12.27 9.91 -0.67
N ARG A 130 -12.36 10.92 0.21
CA ARG A 130 -11.71 12.23 0.02
C ARG A 130 -10.19 12.15 0.07
N LEU A 131 -9.65 11.34 0.98
CA LEU A 131 -8.22 11.08 1.08
C LEU A 131 -7.69 10.58 -0.26
N ILE A 132 -8.25 9.48 -0.79
CA ILE A 132 -7.81 8.86 -2.03
C ILE A 132 -7.96 9.84 -3.21
N ALA A 133 -9.10 10.54 -3.31
CA ALA A 133 -9.29 11.54 -4.35
C ALA A 133 -8.26 12.68 -4.27
N THR A 134 -7.93 13.14 -3.05
CA THR A 134 -6.93 14.20 -2.86
C THR A 134 -5.54 13.76 -3.30
N LEU A 135 -5.17 12.50 -3.05
CA LEU A 135 -3.92 11.92 -3.55
C LEU A 135 -3.89 11.92 -5.08
N HIS A 136 -4.94 11.43 -5.71
CA HIS A 136 -5.02 11.25 -7.16
C HIS A 136 -5.17 12.54 -7.95
N VAL A 137 -5.45 13.67 -7.29
CA VAL A 137 -5.47 15.02 -7.93
C VAL A 137 -4.20 15.82 -7.65
N MET A 138 -3.22 15.24 -6.92
CA MET A 138 -1.94 15.91 -6.75
C MET A 138 -1.26 16.16 -8.10
N PRO A 139 -0.55 17.27 -8.25
CA PRO A 139 0.18 17.56 -9.48
C PRO A 139 1.27 16.52 -9.75
N GLU A 140 1.26 15.94 -10.95
CA GLU A 140 2.26 14.94 -11.37
C GLU A 140 3.68 15.54 -11.45
N ASP A 141 3.77 16.85 -11.70
CA ASP A 141 5.06 17.58 -11.78
C ASP A 141 5.90 17.40 -10.51
N ILE A 142 5.27 17.33 -9.34
CA ILE A 142 5.96 17.09 -8.07
C ILE A 142 6.69 15.75 -8.09
N MET A 143 6.11 14.72 -8.70
CA MET A 143 6.69 13.39 -8.82
C MET A 143 7.86 13.40 -9.81
N ILE A 144 7.70 14.07 -10.93
CA ILE A 144 8.72 14.20 -11.98
C ILE A 144 9.93 14.99 -11.45
N GLU A 145 9.72 16.13 -10.80
CA GLU A 145 10.77 16.95 -10.20
C GLU A 145 11.53 16.22 -9.08
N SER A 146 10.89 15.22 -8.47
CA SER A 146 11.48 14.41 -7.40
C SER A 146 12.11 13.10 -7.90
N ASP A 147 12.20 12.90 -9.22
CA ASP A 147 12.74 11.70 -9.87
C ASP A 147 12.02 10.41 -9.44
N LEU A 148 10.69 10.52 -9.18
CA LEU A 148 9.86 9.38 -8.81
C LEU A 148 9.34 8.65 -10.06
N PRO A 149 9.06 7.34 -9.95
CA PRO A 149 8.65 6.56 -11.10
C PRO A 149 7.37 7.07 -11.76
N VAL A 150 7.37 7.11 -13.09
CA VAL A 150 6.19 7.45 -13.90
C VAL A 150 5.92 6.32 -14.88
N TYR A 151 4.76 5.70 -14.77
CA TYR A 151 4.37 4.57 -15.61
C TYR A 151 3.17 4.92 -16.47
N SER A 152 3.20 4.53 -17.75
CA SER A 152 2.00 4.49 -18.57
C SER A 152 1.15 3.26 -18.22
N SER A 153 -0.15 3.30 -18.54
CA SER A 153 -1.07 2.17 -18.37
C SER A 153 -0.53 0.89 -19.02
N GLN A 154 0.02 1.00 -20.23
CA GLN A 154 0.62 -0.13 -20.95
C GLN A 154 1.89 -0.67 -20.28
N ASN A 155 2.69 0.20 -19.63
CA ASN A 155 3.85 -0.25 -18.86
C ASN A 155 3.40 -1.00 -17.60
N LEU A 156 2.38 -0.52 -16.90
CA LEU A 156 1.80 -1.19 -15.73
C LEU A 156 1.26 -2.57 -16.09
N ARG A 157 0.47 -2.68 -17.18
CA ARG A 157 -0.02 -3.96 -17.69
C ARG A 157 1.12 -4.95 -17.93
N ARG A 158 2.17 -4.52 -18.64
CA ARG A 158 3.33 -5.39 -18.94
C ARG A 158 4.09 -5.81 -17.69
N ARG A 159 4.21 -4.92 -16.71
CA ARG A 159 4.81 -5.25 -15.40
C ARG A 159 3.99 -6.32 -14.69
N LYS A 160 2.64 -6.16 -14.64
CA LYS A 160 1.76 -7.18 -14.05
C LYS A 160 1.83 -8.52 -14.75
N LEU A 161 1.95 -8.52 -16.07
CA LEU A 161 2.17 -9.75 -16.84
C LEU A 161 3.49 -10.44 -16.47
N SER A 162 4.58 -9.68 -16.31
CA SER A 162 5.88 -10.22 -15.85
C SER A 162 5.81 -10.74 -14.41
N GLU A 163 5.08 -10.07 -13.53
CA GLU A 163 4.85 -10.51 -12.15
C GLU A 163 4.00 -11.80 -12.12
N LEU A 164 2.99 -11.91 -13.00
CA LEU A 164 2.19 -13.13 -13.16
C LEU A 164 3.06 -14.30 -13.64
N ASP A 165 3.93 -14.09 -14.60
CA ASP A 165 4.85 -15.14 -15.10
C ASP A 165 5.77 -15.63 -13.97
N ARG A 166 6.26 -14.72 -13.13
CA ARG A 166 7.07 -15.06 -11.94
C ARG A 166 6.24 -15.86 -10.92
N ALA A 167 5.02 -15.42 -10.61
CA ALA A 167 4.12 -16.13 -9.71
C ALA A 167 3.77 -17.53 -10.24
N ALA A 168 3.47 -17.67 -11.52
CA ALA A 168 3.19 -18.94 -12.18
C ALA A 168 4.41 -19.89 -12.14
N SER A 169 5.64 -19.36 -12.24
CA SER A 169 6.88 -20.15 -12.18
C SER A 169 7.09 -20.83 -10.82
N THR A 170 6.48 -20.34 -9.76
CA THR A 170 6.53 -20.97 -8.42
C THR A 170 5.78 -22.30 -8.38
N ARG A 171 4.84 -22.53 -9.32
CA ARG A 171 3.91 -23.68 -9.37
C ARG A 171 3.01 -23.81 -8.13
N LYS A 172 2.82 -22.70 -7.41
CA LYS A 172 2.00 -22.62 -6.19
C LYS A 172 0.67 -21.93 -6.42
N VAL A 173 0.56 -21.16 -7.52
CA VAL A 173 -0.68 -20.48 -7.92
C VAL A 173 -1.54 -21.45 -8.73
N PRO A 174 -2.85 -21.60 -8.44
CA PRO A 174 -3.76 -22.42 -9.24
C PRO A 174 -3.73 -22.03 -10.73
N ALA A 175 -3.64 -23.03 -11.60
CA ALA A 175 -3.53 -22.81 -13.06
C ALA A 175 -4.72 -22.01 -13.63
N GLU A 176 -5.91 -22.19 -13.05
CA GLU A 176 -7.12 -21.45 -13.44
C GLU A 176 -7.02 -19.97 -13.11
N LEU A 177 -6.45 -19.59 -11.95
CA LEU A 177 -6.20 -18.20 -11.59
C LEU A 177 -5.13 -17.59 -12.52
N VAL A 178 -4.09 -18.34 -12.84
CA VAL A 178 -3.09 -17.89 -13.82
C VAL A 178 -3.73 -17.59 -15.17
N ALA A 179 -4.65 -18.45 -15.63
CA ALA A 179 -5.38 -18.27 -16.89
C ALA A 179 -6.33 -17.06 -16.81
N HIS A 180 -7.08 -16.93 -15.70
CA HIS A 180 -7.98 -15.82 -15.43
C HIS A 180 -7.25 -14.47 -15.44
N TRP A 181 -6.21 -14.32 -14.67
CA TRP A 181 -5.43 -13.07 -14.63
C TRP A 181 -4.69 -12.78 -15.93
N ARG A 182 -4.27 -13.83 -16.66
CA ARG A 182 -3.67 -13.64 -17.99
C ARG A 182 -4.67 -13.09 -18.99
N ALA A 183 -5.92 -13.60 -18.99
CA ALA A 183 -6.99 -13.08 -19.80
C ALA A 183 -7.34 -11.62 -19.44
N PHE A 184 -7.34 -11.28 -18.14
CA PHE A 184 -7.52 -9.91 -17.67
C PHE A 184 -6.41 -8.97 -18.14
N LEU A 185 -5.18 -9.47 -18.25
CA LEU A 185 -4.00 -8.73 -18.69
C LEU A 185 -3.85 -8.65 -20.20
N GLU A 186 -4.77 -9.18 -21.01
CA GLU A 186 -4.77 -8.97 -22.45
C GLU A 186 -4.96 -7.49 -22.81
N PRO A 187 -4.38 -7.03 -23.95
CA PRO A 187 -4.60 -5.66 -24.41
C PRO A 187 -6.08 -5.37 -24.64
N GLY A 188 -6.60 -4.32 -24.03
CA GLY A 188 -8.01 -3.97 -24.17
C GLY A 188 -8.37 -2.65 -23.51
N PRO A 189 -9.63 -2.20 -23.61
CA PRO A 189 -10.09 -0.92 -23.07
C PRO A 189 -9.88 -0.79 -21.55
N ILE A 190 -9.86 -1.90 -20.81
CA ILE A 190 -9.60 -1.93 -19.36
C ILE A 190 -8.23 -1.36 -19.00
N TRP A 191 -7.26 -1.40 -19.94
CA TRP A 191 -5.92 -0.85 -19.79
C TRP A 191 -5.74 0.50 -20.51
N ASP A 192 -6.84 1.17 -20.89
CA ASP A 192 -6.85 2.52 -21.45
C ASP A 192 -7.42 3.50 -20.42
N PHE A 193 -6.63 3.83 -19.41
CA PHE A 193 -6.99 4.73 -18.34
C PHE A 193 -5.95 5.85 -18.16
N ARG A 194 -6.38 6.94 -17.55
CA ARG A 194 -5.49 8.03 -17.18
C ARG A 194 -4.73 7.69 -15.90
N THR A 195 -3.40 7.72 -15.97
CA THR A 195 -2.53 7.58 -14.81
C THR A 195 -2.64 8.76 -13.86
N ARG A 196 -2.39 8.54 -12.58
CA ARG A 196 -2.47 9.52 -11.49
C ARG A 196 -1.31 9.31 -10.53
N VAL A 197 -1.07 10.30 -9.67
CA VAL A 197 -0.23 10.09 -8.50
C VAL A 197 -0.93 9.08 -7.61
N VAL A 198 -0.26 8.00 -7.25
CA VAL A 198 -0.76 6.95 -6.37
C VAL A 198 0.22 6.76 -5.21
N HIS A 199 -0.32 6.42 -4.05
CA HIS A 199 0.48 6.03 -2.89
C HIS A 199 1.23 4.71 -3.14
N GLY A 200 0.59 3.81 -3.88
CA GLY A 200 1.15 2.53 -4.31
C GLY A 200 1.10 1.41 -3.26
N LYS A 201 0.91 1.77 -1.99
CA LYS A 201 0.76 0.83 -0.86
C LYS A 201 -0.28 1.33 0.15
N LEU A 202 -1.33 2.01 -0.33
CA LEU A 202 -2.38 2.50 0.56
C LEU A 202 -3.17 1.32 1.14
N GLY A 203 -3.46 1.38 2.44
CA GLY A 203 -4.20 0.31 3.13
C GLY A 203 -4.21 0.48 4.64
N THR A 204 -4.72 -0.54 5.32
CA THR A 204 -4.90 -0.56 6.78
C THR A 204 -3.60 -0.34 7.57
N GLU A 205 -2.45 -0.72 7.01
CA GLU A 205 -1.14 -0.56 7.65
C GLU A 205 -0.52 0.83 7.46
N THR A 206 -1.05 1.63 6.54
CA THR A 206 -0.52 2.96 6.21
C THR A 206 -1.45 4.10 6.63
N ILE A 207 -2.71 3.78 6.95
CA ILE A 207 -3.71 4.74 7.40
C ILE A 207 -3.90 4.60 8.91
N SER A 208 -3.60 5.65 9.67
CA SER A 208 -3.89 5.67 11.11
C SER A 208 -5.19 6.43 11.41
N ILE A 209 -5.94 5.93 12.39
CA ILE A 209 -7.23 6.48 12.82
C ILE A 209 -7.10 7.03 14.24
N HIS A 210 -7.59 8.25 14.43
CA HIS A 210 -7.70 8.88 15.74
C HIS A 210 -9.10 9.45 15.93
N ASN A 211 -9.75 9.10 17.03
CA ASN A 211 -11.12 9.55 17.33
C ASN A 211 -12.14 9.31 16.18
N GLY A 212 -11.99 8.20 15.46
CA GLY A 212 -12.90 7.81 14.38
C GLY A 212 -12.67 8.50 13.03
N THR A 213 -11.63 9.31 12.89
CA THR A 213 -11.25 10.01 11.66
C THR A 213 -9.85 9.63 11.21
N VAL A 214 -9.52 9.84 9.93
CA VAL A 214 -8.16 9.65 9.42
C VAL A 214 -7.24 10.69 10.03
N ALA A 215 -6.16 10.25 10.68
CA ALA A 215 -5.17 11.10 11.32
C ALA A 215 -3.91 11.28 10.47
N GLU A 216 -3.32 10.17 10.03
CA GLU A 216 -2.05 10.17 9.31
C GLU A 216 -2.08 9.13 8.18
N VAL A 217 -1.40 9.43 7.08
CA VAL A 217 -1.00 8.47 6.06
C VAL A 217 0.51 8.39 6.04
N SER A 218 1.05 7.16 6.18
CA SER A 218 2.47 6.85 6.24
C SER A 218 2.85 5.81 5.18
N GLY A 219 4.14 5.44 5.05
CA GLY A 219 4.57 4.39 4.11
C GLY A 219 4.71 4.86 2.67
N TRP A 220 5.23 6.05 2.45
CA TRP A 220 5.32 6.74 1.15
C TRP A 220 6.43 6.23 0.22
N SER A 221 7.06 5.07 0.49
CA SER A 221 8.18 4.54 -0.30
C SER A 221 7.79 4.09 -1.72
N GLU A 222 6.51 3.77 -1.96
CA GLU A 222 6.01 3.22 -3.23
C GLU A 222 5.27 4.26 -4.09
N VAL A 223 5.36 5.54 -3.75
CA VAL A 223 4.69 6.61 -4.50
C VAL A 223 5.20 6.69 -5.92
N HIS A 224 4.28 6.75 -6.87
CA HIS A 224 4.59 6.86 -8.29
C HIS A 224 3.39 7.45 -9.07
N VAL A 225 3.59 7.75 -10.34
CA VAL A 225 2.47 8.00 -11.25
C VAL A 225 2.06 6.65 -11.86
N GLY A 226 0.80 6.25 -11.62
CA GLY A 226 0.32 4.91 -11.98
C GLY A 226 -1.18 4.78 -12.07
N ASP A 227 -1.68 3.57 -11.82
CA ASP A 227 -3.11 3.24 -11.87
C ASP A 227 -3.81 3.61 -10.56
N PRO A 228 -4.79 4.53 -10.59
CA PRO A 228 -5.56 4.88 -9.40
C PRO A 228 -6.30 3.69 -8.76
N ALA A 229 -6.60 2.63 -9.50
CA ALA A 229 -7.22 1.43 -8.98
C ALA A 229 -6.37 0.73 -7.91
N GLN A 230 -5.04 0.90 -7.95
CA GLN A 230 -4.12 0.30 -6.99
C GLN A 230 -4.37 0.78 -5.56
N ASP A 231 -4.66 2.07 -5.37
CA ASP A 231 -4.94 2.64 -4.04
C ASP A 231 -6.36 2.35 -3.52
N LEU A 232 -7.22 1.80 -4.35
CA LEU A 232 -8.57 1.35 -3.98
C LEU A 232 -8.62 -0.16 -3.68
N SER A 233 -7.64 -0.93 -4.14
CA SER A 233 -7.69 -2.40 -4.15
C SER A 233 -7.89 -3.02 -2.77
N TRP A 234 -7.28 -2.47 -1.73
CA TRP A 234 -7.39 -2.98 -0.37
C TRP A 234 -8.82 -2.97 0.20
N LEU A 235 -9.69 -2.08 -0.33
CA LEU A 235 -11.10 -1.99 0.07
C LEU A 235 -11.89 -3.24 -0.36
N PHE A 236 -11.49 -3.91 -1.44
CA PHE A 236 -12.18 -5.07 -1.98
C PHE A 236 -11.91 -6.37 -1.20
N ALA A 237 -11.01 -6.33 -0.22
CA ALA A 237 -10.88 -7.38 0.77
C ALA A 237 -11.89 -7.24 1.94
N CYS A 238 -12.73 -6.19 1.95
CA CYS A 238 -13.74 -5.97 2.97
C CYS A 238 -14.97 -6.84 2.74
N SER A 239 -15.46 -7.52 3.78
CA SER A 239 -16.72 -8.24 3.73
C SER A 239 -17.96 -7.32 3.70
N ASP A 240 -17.80 -6.06 4.10
CA ASP A 240 -18.84 -5.03 4.07
C ASP A 240 -18.80 -4.25 2.75
N THR A 241 -19.52 -4.74 1.75
CA THR A 241 -19.60 -4.10 0.43
C THR A 241 -20.17 -2.69 0.50
N ALA A 242 -21.11 -2.41 1.42
CA ALA A 242 -21.68 -1.08 1.58
C ALA A 242 -20.64 -0.04 2.04
N PHE A 243 -19.67 -0.45 2.85
CA PHE A 243 -18.55 0.41 3.22
C PHE A 243 -17.65 0.72 2.01
N THR A 244 -17.27 -0.32 1.25
CA THR A 244 -16.46 -0.17 0.03
C THR A 244 -17.17 0.71 -0.99
N ASP A 245 -18.46 0.45 -1.27
CA ASP A 245 -19.27 1.22 -2.21
C ASP A 245 -19.33 2.71 -1.82
N GLU A 246 -19.50 3.01 -0.53
CA GLU A 246 -19.54 4.39 -0.06
C GLU A 246 -18.20 5.11 -0.25
N VAL A 247 -17.07 4.45 0.06
CA VAL A 247 -15.73 5.02 -0.17
C VAL A 247 -15.51 5.30 -1.66
N VAL A 248 -15.81 4.33 -2.54
CA VAL A 248 -15.66 4.47 -4.00
C VAL A 248 -16.59 5.53 -4.56
N ARG A 249 -17.83 5.61 -4.06
CA ARG A 249 -18.81 6.65 -4.45
C ARG A 249 -18.30 8.04 -4.10
N VAL A 250 -17.81 8.24 -2.87
CA VAL A 250 -17.24 9.52 -2.44
C VAL A 250 -15.99 9.85 -3.25
N TYR A 251 -15.07 8.91 -3.40
CA TYR A 251 -13.90 9.07 -4.25
C TYR A 251 -14.29 9.61 -5.64
N SER A 252 -15.20 8.91 -6.31
CA SER A 252 -15.64 9.27 -7.67
C SER A 252 -16.27 10.67 -7.72
N SER A 253 -17.03 11.05 -6.71
CA SER A 253 -17.68 12.36 -6.62
C SER A 253 -16.71 13.52 -6.39
N GLN A 254 -15.54 13.25 -5.80
CA GLN A 254 -14.50 14.25 -5.52
C GLN A 254 -13.50 14.41 -6.67
N MET A 255 -13.49 13.48 -7.63
CA MET A 255 -12.61 13.58 -8.78
C MET A 255 -13.04 14.67 -9.75
N PRO A 256 -12.10 15.48 -10.30
CA PRO A 256 -12.42 16.53 -11.28
C PRO A 256 -13.06 16.01 -12.58
N GLN A 257 -12.79 14.76 -12.90
CA GLN A 257 -13.34 14.01 -14.01
C GLN A 257 -13.75 12.63 -13.50
N MET A 258 -14.89 12.14 -13.93
CA MET A 258 -15.34 10.79 -13.58
C MET A 258 -14.21 9.79 -13.87
N PRO A 259 -13.91 8.90 -12.93
CA PRO A 259 -13.03 7.77 -13.20
C PRO A 259 -13.52 6.96 -14.41
N ASP A 260 -12.60 6.25 -15.06
CA ASP A 260 -12.98 5.35 -16.14
C ASP A 260 -13.87 4.19 -15.61
N GLN A 261 -14.68 3.64 -16.53
CA GLN A 261 -15.67 2.62 -16.18
C GLN A 261 -15.09 1.31 -15.63
N HIS A 262 -13.80 1.04 -15.88
CA HIS A 262 -13.11 -0.18 -15.47
C HIS A 262 -12.26 -0.01 -14.20
N LEU A 263 -12.37 1.12 -13.50
CA LEU A 263 -11.60 1.39 -12.29
C LEU A 263 -11.82 0.30 -11.21
N VAL A 264 -13.08 -0.09 -11.00
CA VAL A 264 -13.45 -1.09 -9.97
C VAL A 264 -12.93 -2.46 -10.36
N GLU A 265 -13.15 -2.90 -11.59
CA GLU A 265 -12.65 -4.18 -12.10
C GLU A 265 -11.11 -4.31 -11.93
N ARG A 266 -10.37 -3.22 -12.18
CA ARG A 266 -8.92 -3.21 -11.95
C ARG A 266 -8.56 -3.25 -10.47
N ALA A 267 -9.34 -2.58 -9.61
CA ALA A 267 -9.10 -2.61 -8.17
C ALA A 267 -9.33 -4.02 -7.59
N GLU A 268 -10.36 -4.72 -8.01
CA GLU A 268 -10.63 -6.12 -7.69
C GLU A 268 -9.50 -7.02 -8.16
N PHE A 269 -9.07 -6.87 -9.42
CA PHE A 269 -7.90 -7.59 -9.94
C PHE A 269 -6.66 -7.36 -9.09
N TYR A 270 -6.34 -6.12 -8.68
CA TYR A 270 -5.19 -5.83 -7.84
C TYR A 270 -5.33 -6.46 -6.44
N ALA A 271 -6.53 -6.51 -5.87
CA ALA A 271 -6.78 -7.15 -4.59
C ALA A 271 -6.50 -8.66 -4.63
N GLU A 272 -7.01 -9.35 -5.64
CA GLU A 272 -6.76 -10.78 -5.86
C GLU A 272 -5.28 -11.04 -6.15
N PHE A 273 -4.70 -10.25 -7.06
CA PHE A 273 -3.33 -10.43 -7.52
C PHE A 273 -2.28 -10.18 -6.43
N ALA A 274 -2.60 -9.35 -5.43
CA ALA A 274 -1.75 -9.13 -4.27
C ALA A 274 -1.42 -10.42 -3.51
N LEU A 275 -2.36 -11.39 -3.48
CA LEU A 275 -2.13 -12.70 -2.87
C LEU A 275 -1.06 -13.52 -3.61
N ALA A 276 -1.04 -13.44 -4.95
CA ALA A 276 -0.01 -14.11 -5.74
C ALA A 276 1.36 -13.46 -5.56
N GLN A 277 1.41 -12.13 -5.43
CA GLN A 277 2.64 -11.41 -5.13
C GLN A 277 3.17 -11.79 -3.73
N TRP A 278 2.28 -11.84 -2.74
CA TRP A 278 2.61 -12.24 -1.37
C TRP A 278 3.12 -13.69 -1.31
N LEU A 279 2.44 -14.62 -2.01
CA LEU A 279 2.90 -16.02 -2.12
C LEU A 279 4.27 -16.11 -2.79
N THR A 280 4.50 -15.38 -3.88
CA THR A 280 5.79 -15.36 -4.58
C THR A 280 6.91 -14.92 -3.64
N HIS A 281 6.66 -13.89 -2.85
CA HIS A 281 7.59 -13.40 -1.84
C HIS A 281 7.87 -14.47 -0.75
N ALA A 282 6.82 -15.11 -0.24
CA ALA A 282 6.97 -16.20 0.73
C ALA A 282 7.85 -17.36 0.19
N VAL A 283 7.71 -17.68 -1.10
CA VAL A 283 8.54 -18.70 -1.77
C VAL A 283 9.99 -18.24 -1.87
N GLU A 284 10.25 -16.98 -2.20
CA GLU A 284 11.60 -16.41 -2.29
C GLU A 284 12.33 -16.43 -0.93
N TYR A 285 11.60 -16.20 0.18
CA TYR A 285 12.14 -16.29 1.54
C TYR A 285 12.20 -17.71 2.10
N GLY A 286 11.55 -18.68 1.46
CA GLY A 286 11.51 -20.07 1.92
C GLY A 286 10.67 -20.31 3.17
N ASP A 287 9.68 -19.45 3.46
CA ASP A 287 8.78 -19.58 4.60
C ASP A 287 7.65 -20.57 4.29
N ALA A 288 7.82 -21.81 4.74
CA ALA A 288 6.87 -22.89 4.47
C ALA A 288 5.45 -22.64 5.04
N GLN A 289 5.34 -21.93 6.17
CA GLN A 289 4.04 -21.62 6.78
C GLN A 289 3.31 -20.55 5.98
N MET A 290 4.01 -19.49 5.59
CA MET A 290 3.46 -18.46 4.72
C MET A 290 3.06 -19.04 3.35
N ILE A 291 3.88 -19.90 2.77
CA ILE A 291 3.57 -20.57 1.49
C ILE A 291 2.27 -21.35 1.61
N ALA A 292 2.12 -22.22 2.62
CA ALA A 292 0.91 -23.02 2.80
C ALA A 292 -0.34 -22.16 3.00
N HIS A 293 -0.21 -21.06 3.75
CA HIS A 293 -1.31 -20.13 3.95
C HIS A 293 -1.70 -19.40 2.64
N GLY A 294 -0.71 -18.97 1.85
CA GLY A 294 -0.94 -18.33 0.54
C GLY A 294 -1.61 -19.27 -0.47
N GLU A 295 -1.19 -20.54 -0.53
CA GLU A 295 -1.84 -21.56 -1.36
C GLU A 295 -3.32 -21.73 -0.98
N GLN A 296 -3.63 -21.74 0.32
CA GLN A 296 -5.01 -21.85 0.81
C GLN A 296 -5.85 -20.61 0.45
N MET A 297 -5.30 -19.40 0.61
CA MET A 297 -6.01 -18.17 0.25
C MET A 297 -6.31 -18.11 -1.24
N LEU A 298 -5.33 -18.46 -2.09
CA LEU A 298 -5.52 -18.49 -3.55
C LEU A 298 -6.54 -19.53 -4.00
N GLN A 299 -6.59 -20.68 -3.29
CA GLN A 299 -7.62 -21.68 -3.55
C GLN A 299 -9.02 -21.15 -3.25
N ALA A 300 -9.19 -20.40 -2.15
CA ALA A 300 -10.47 -19.77 -1.82
C ALA A 300 -10.89 -18.71 -2.85
N VAL A 301 -9.96 -17.89 -3.37
CA VAL A 301 -10.24 -16.96 -4.48
C VAL A 301 -10.71 -17.73 -5.71
N CYS A 302 -10.05 -18.81 -6.06
CA CYS A 302 -10.42 -19.66 -7.20
C CYS A 302 -11.84 -20.22 -7.06
N GLU A 303 -12.22 -20.68 -5.88
CA GLU A 303 -13.57 -21.19 -5.56
C GLU A 303 -14.61 -20.08 -5.67
N ASN A 304 -14.35 -18.90 -5.10
CA ASN A 304 -15.25 -17.75 -5.16
C ASN A 304 -15.51 -17.30 -6.60
N LEU A 305 -14.47 -17.21 -7.44
CA LEU A 305 -14.60 -16.82 -8.85
C LEU A 305 -15.36 -17.85 -9.69
N ARG A 306 -15.28 -19.15 -9.35
CA ARG A 306 -16.10 -20.20 -9.99
C ARG A 306 -17.57 -20.06 -9.58
N ASP A 307 -17.82 -19.86 -8.29
CA ASP A 307 -19.17 -19.80 -7.74
C ASP A 307 -19.95 -18.57 -8.22
N SER A 308 -19.26 -17.42 -8.39
CA SER A 308 -19.83 -16.19 -8.96
C SER A 308 -19.98 -16.23 -10.47
N GLY A 309 -19.26 -17.12 -11.16
CA GLY A 309 -19.24 -17.18 -12.62
C GLY A 309 -18.32 -16.15 -13.28
N ASP A 310 -17.47 -15.46 -12.51
CA ASP A 310 -16.58 -14.38 -12.97
C ASP A 310 -15.24 -14.89 -13.51
N MET A 311 -15.00 -16.22 -13.49
CA MET A 311 -13.75 -16.82 -13.94
C MET A 311 -13.57 -16.62 -15.46
N LEU A 312 -12.60 -15.78 -15.83
CA LEU A 312 -12.21 -15.55 -17.22
C LEU A 312 -11.36 -16.70 -17.79
N GLY A 313 -11.35 -16.86 -19.10
CA GLY A 313 -10.44 -17.79 -19.78
C GLY A 313 -10.91 -19.24 -19.90
N GLN A 314 -12.06 -19.61 -19.33
CA GLN A 314 -12.57 -21.00 -19.41
C GLN A 314 -13.14 -21.37 -20.80
N ASN A 315 -13.42 -20.38 -21.67
CA ASN A 315 -14.07 -20.59 -22.98
C ASN A 315 -13.14 -20.41 -24.19
N GLN A 316 -11.83 -20.31 -24.04
CA GLN A 316 -10.92 -20.38 -25.17
C GLN A 316 -10.52 -21.85 -25.41
N PRO A 317 -10.91 -22.46 -26.55
CA PRO A 317 -10.34 -23.73 -26.95
C PRO A 317 -8.83 -23.54 -27.10
N LEU A 318 -8.06 -24.47 -26.51
CA LEU A 318 -6.61 -24.54 -26.70
C LEU A 318 -6.34 -24.44 -28.21
N PRO A 319 -5.37 -23.60 -28.67
CA PRO A 319 -4.99 -23.59 -30.08
C PRO A 319 -4.57 -25.02 -30.43
N GLU A 320 -5.27 -25.58 -31.42
CA GLU A 320 -4.90 -26.87 -32.03
C GLU A 320 -3.41 -26.79 -32.38
N ARG A 321 -2.63 -27.70 -31.85
CA ARG A 321 -1.27 -27.92 -32.33
C ARG A 321 -1.34 -28.10 -33.82
N ALA A 322 -0.74 -27.22 -34.59
CA ALA A 322 -0.50 -27.44 -35.98
C ALA A 322 0.37 -28.70 -36.09
N GLU A 323 -0.28 -29.85 -36.27
CA GLU A 323 0.35 -31.04 -36.79
C GLU A 323 0.56 -30.83 -38.28
N GLY A 324 1.78 -30.95 -38.71
CA GLY A 324 2.12 -31.20 -40.10
C GLY A 324 2.81 -30.06 -40.81
N LEU A 325 4.08 -30.18 -40.93
CA LEU A 325 4.77 -30.01 -42.22
C LEU A 325 5.93 -31.00 -42.20
N GLU A 326 5.70 -32.08 -42.96
CA GLU A 326 6.75 -32.93 -43.50
C GLU A 326 7.78 -32.13 -44.32
#